data_500b12bd11442ba6333cd6b876705e83
#
_entry.id   500b12bd11442ba6333cd6b876705e83
#
_cell.length_a   1.000
_cell.length_b   1.000
_cell.length_c   1.000
_cell.angle_alpha   90.00
_cell.angle_beta   90.00
_cell.angle_gamma   90.00
#
_symmetry.space_group_name_H-M   'P 1'
#
loop_
_entity.id
_entity.type
_entity.pdbx_description
1 polymer ?
#
loop_
_entity_poly.entity_id
_entity_poly.type
_entity_poly.pdbx_seq_one_letter_code
_entity_poly.pdbx_strand_id
1 'polypeptide(L)'
;MKIICIGKNYVKHIKELNGSLDDNPTVFMKPDSSIIQKNQPFFIPEFSDEIHYELELILKFSKVGKHIDKDFCLNYISHFSLGIDFTARDLQNDLKLKGLPWEISKSFDNSALIGEWIPYDDKIDLNNINFLLKKNGKIVQKSNSSKMIWKITELIHYASKYFTIKIGDIMFTGTPEGVGKVEIGDFLEGFIDKEKIFEIKIK
;
A
#
# COMPACT_ATOMS: atom_id res chain seq x y z
N MET A 1 -15.45 6.07 -3.42
CA MET A 1 -14.36 5.71 -2.50
C MET A 1 -13.04 6.15 -3.14
N LYS A 2 -12.02 6.53 -2.36
CA LYS A 2 -10.67 6.76 -2.86
C LYS A 2 -9.67 5.95 -2.04
N ILE A 3 -8.52 5.65 -2.64
CA ILE A 3 -7.41 5.01 -1.97
C ILE A 3 -6.29 6.06 -1.87
N ILE A 4 -5.91 6.41 -0.65
CA ILE A 4 -4.79 7.32 -0.36
C ILE A 4 -3.55 6.43 -0.19
N CYS A 5 -2.52 6.66 -0.99
CA CYS A 5 -1.30 5.86 -0.96
C CYS A 5 -0.12 6.72 -0.52
N ILE A 6 0.77 6.10 0.27
CA ILE A 6 1.98 6.74 0.80
C ILE A 6 3.20 6.10 0.15
N GLY A 7 3.93 6.88 -0.61
CA GLY A 7 5.24 6.47 -1.14
C GLY A 7 6.37 6.73 -0.15
N LYS A 8 7.48 6.00 -0.30
CA LYS A 8 8.74 6.23 0.40
C LYS A 8 8.67 6.22 1.93
N ASN A 9 7.89 5.32 2.54
CA ASN A 9 7.70 5.28 3.99
C ASN A 9 8.62 4.29 4.74
N TYR A 10 9.61 3.68 4.06
CA TYR A 10 10.59 2.77 4.65
C TYR A 10 12.00 3.10 4.16
N VAL A 11 12.93 3.34 5.10
CA VAL A 11 14.31 3.77 4.77
C VAL A 11 15.02 2.79 3.83
N LYS A 12 14.89 1.49 4.08
CA LYS A 12 15.57 0.47 3.25
C LYS A 12 14.99 0.40 1.84
N HIS A 13 13.67 0.56 1.70
CA HIS A 13 13.02 0.63 0.38
C HIS A 13 13.47 1.87 -0.41
N ILE A 14 13.61 3.03 0.25
CA ILE A 14 14.14 4.24 -0.39
C ILE A 14 15.55 3.98 -0.94
N LYS A 15 16.42 3.33 -0.14
CA LYS A 15 17.79 2.98 -0.57
C LYS A 15 17.80 1.97 -1.71
N GLU A 16 16.94 0.95 -1.68
CA GLU A 16 16.78 -0.05 -2.72
C GLU A 16 16.48 0.57 -4.09
N LEU A 17 15.66 1.62 -4.13
CA LEU A 17 15.30 2.35 -5.34
C LEU A 17 16.17 3.58 -5.63
N ASN A 18 17.33 3.73 -4.96
CA ASN A 18 18.22 4.89 -5.09
C ASN A 18 17.52 6.25 -4.90
N GLY A 19 16.48 6.27 -4.06
CA GLY A 19 15.69 7.48 -3.76
C GLY A 19 16.30 8.33 -2.65
N SER A 20 15.76 9.54 -2.49
CA SER A 20 16.03 10.43 -1.37
C SER A 20 14.88 10.38 -0.35
N LEU A 21 15.21 10.64 0.92
CA LEU A 21 14.22 10.88 1.95
C LEU A 21 13.62 12.28 1.73
N ASP A 22 12.29 12.37 1.76
CA ASP A 22 11.58 13.64 1.66
C ASP A 22 11.23 14.15 3.06
N ASP A 23 11.09 15.47 3.21
CA ASP A 23 10.73 16.12 4.49
C ASP A 23 9.27 15.85 4.91
N ASN A 24 8.44 15.41 3.98
CA ASN A 24 7.03 15.11 4.17
C ASN A 24 6.64 13.80 3.48
N PRO A 25 5.55 13.14 3.91
CA PRO A 25 5.03 11.97 3.22
C PRO A 25 4.70 12.27 1.75
N THR A 26 5.22 11.45 0.84
CA THR A 26 4.81 11.49 -0.57
C THR A 26 3.44 10.84 -0.70
N VAL A 27 2.44 11.59 -1.20
CA VAL A 27 1.06 11.11 -1.32
C VAL A 27 0.67 11.02 -2.79
N PHE A 28 0.05 9.91 -3.17
CA PHE A 28 -0.66 9.74 -4.44
C PHE A 28 -1.97 9.02 -4.20
N MET A 29 -2.83 8.91 -5.21
CA MET A 29 -4.13 8.27 -5.06
C MET A 29 -4.35 7.21 -6.12
N LYS A 30 -5.12 6.18 -5.74
CA LYS A 30 -5.73 5.27 -6.69
C LYS A 30 -7.26 5.44 -6.66
N PRO A 31 -7.93 5.42 -7.82
CA PRO A 31 -9.40 5.36 -7.88
C PRO A 31 -9.90 3.99 -7.41
N ASP A 32 -11.19 3.86 -7.22
CA ASP A 32 -11.83 2.59 -6.85
C ASP A 32 -11.77 1.53 -7.98
N SER A 33 -11.65 1.95 -9.24
CA SER A 33 -11.41 1.05 -10.37
C SER A 33 -10.05 0.34 -10.29
N SER A 34 -9.11 0.85 -9.50
CA SER A 34 -7.83 0.19 -9.25
C SER A 34 -7.96 -1.08 -8.39
N ILE A 35 -9.09 -1.30 -7.72
CA ILE A 35 -9.27 -2.45 -6.83
C ILE A 35 -9.53 -3.71 -7.65
N ILE A 36 -8.71 -4.74 -7.43
CA ILE A 36 -8.96 -6.08 -7.95
C ILE A 36 -10.23 -6.64 -7.29
N GLN A 37 -11.19 -7.11 -8.10
CA GLN A 37 -12.39 -7.74 -7.57
C GLN A 37 -12.04 -9.03 -6.83
N LYS A 38 -12.77 -9.30 -5.73
CA LYS A 38 -12.55 -10.50 -4.91
C LYS A 38 -12.53 -11.76 -5.77
N ASN A 39 -11.52 -12.62 -5.52
CA ASN A 39 -11.29 -13.90 -6.22
C ASN A 39 -10.89 -13.77 -7.70
N GLN A 40 -10.58 -12.58 -8.19
CA GLN A 40 -10.01 -12.42 -9.53
C GLN A 40 -8.48 -12.49 -9.46
N PRO A 41 -7.82 -13.06 -10.48
CA PRO A 41 -6.37 -12.98 -10.61
C PRO A 41 -5.96 -11.57 -11.03
N PHE A 42 -4.70 -11.22 -10.83
CA PHE A 42 -4.11 -10.06 -11.44
C PHE A 42 -3.64 -10.40 -12.87
N PHE A 43 -4.10 -9.63 -13.84
CA PHE A 43 -3.63 -9.72 -15.22
C PHE A 43 -2.56 -8.67 -15.46
N ILE A 44 -1.37 -9.10 -15.94
CA ILE A 44 -0.29 -8.18 -16.30
C ILE A 44 -0.76 -7.32 -17.49
N PRO A 45 -0.77 -5.98 -17.35
CA PRO A 45 -1.20 -5.11 -18.43
C PRO A 45 -0.17 -5.05 -19.57
N GLU A 46 -0.62 -4.93 -20.82
CA GLU A 46 0.25 -4.88 -22.00
C GLU A 46 1.12 -3.61 -22.12
N PHE A 47 0.79 -2.57 -21.36
CA PHE A 47 1.50 -1.28 -21.44
C PHE A 47 2.77 -1.20 -20.59
N SER A 48 3.14 -2.26 -19.87
CA SER A 48 4.33 -2.28 -18.99
C SER A 48 5.00 -3.64 -19.02
N ASP A 49 6.32 -3.63 -19.16
CA ASP A 49 7.15 -4.84 -19.10
C ASP A 49 7.65 -5.13 -17.68
N GLU A 50 7.43 -4.22 -16.72
CA GLU A 50 7.94 -4.31 -15.35
C GLU A 50 6.87 -3.99 -14.30
N ILE A 51 5.92 -4.89 -14.10
CA ILE A 51 4.98 -4.79 -12.97
C ILE A 51 5.61 -5.35 -11.71
N HIS A 52 5.72 -4.52 -10.68
CA HIS A 52 6.25 -4.91 -9.37
C HIS A 52 5.13 -5.05 -8.33
N TYR A 53 5.29 -6.02 -7.42
CA TYR A 53 4.52 -6.09 -6.18
C TYR A 53 5.12 -5.17 -5.12
N GLU A 54 4.27 -4.49 -4.35
CA GLU A 54 4.60 -3.67 -3.19
C GLU A 54 3.62 -4.03 -2.06
N LEU A 55 4.05 -4.88 -1.11
CA LEU A 55 3.20 -5.28 0.03
C LEU A 55 3.10 -4.15 1.04
N GLU A 56 1.89 -3.83 1.48
CA GLU A 56 1.62 -2.75 2.40
C GLU A 56 0.61 -3.13 3.49
N LEU A 57 0.80 -2.60 4.70
CA LEU A 57 -0.28 -2.51 5.66
C LEU A 57 -1.30 -1.49 5.15
N ILE A 58 -2.59 -1.83 5.21
CA ILE A 58 -3.67 -0.95 4.74
C ILE A 58 -4.71 -0.72 5.83
N LEU A 59 -5.33 0.46 5.79
CA LEU A 59 -6.30 0.92 6.77
C LEU A 59 -7.62 1.25 6.09
N LYS A 60 -8.76 0.94 6.74
CA LYS A 60 -10.11 1.31 6.28
C LYS A 60 -10.74 2.30 7.25
N PHE A 61 -11.29 3.39 6.72
CA PHE A 61 -11.88 4.45 7.51
C PHE A 61 -13.39 4.27 7.71
N SER A 62 -13.87 4.61 8.92
CA SER A 62 -15.27 4.53 9.31
C SER A 62 -15.92 5.86 9.64
N LYS A 63 -15.16 6.96 9.60
CA LYS A 63 -15.66 8.30 9.92
C LYS A 63 -15.22 9.31 8.86
N VAL A 64 -16.03 10.38 8.70
CA VAL A 64 -15.66 11.53 7.88
C VAL A 64 -14.81 12.47 8.70
N GLY A 65 -13.68 12.94 8.13
CA GLY A 65 -12.78 13.88 8.80
C GLY A 65 -11.94 14.72 7.86
N LYS A 66 -11.63 15.91 8.32
CA LYS A 66 -10.73 16.88 7.69
C LYS A 66 -9.93 17.57 8.80
N HIS A 67 -8.64 17.84 8.57
CA HIS A 67 -7.75 18.41 9.60
C HIS A 67 -7.77 17.63 10.92
N ILE A 68 -7.71 16.28 10.82
CA ILE A 68 -7.80 15.39 11.98
C ILE A 68 -6.55 15.57 12.85
N ASP A 69 -6.74 15.83 14.14
CA ASP A 69 -5.65 15.90 15.09
C ASP A 69 -5.02 14.52 15.31
N LYS A 70 -3.70 14.48 15.56
CA LYS A 70 -2.93 13.24 15.75
C LYS A 70 -3.53 12.34 16.85
N ASP A 71 -3.99 12.94 17.93
CA ASP A 71 -4.54 12.23 19.09
C ASP A 71 -5.85 11.50 18.80
N PHE A 72 -6.56 11.90 17.75
CA PHE A 72 -7.84 11.31 17.35
C PHE A 72 -7.77 10.43 16.10
N CYS A 73 -6.61 10.36 15.41
CA CYS A 73 -6.47 9.67 14.13
C CYS A 73 -6.94 8.21 14.17
N LEU A 74 -6.60 7.47 15.23
CA LEU A 74 -6.95 6.06 15.35
C LEU A 74 -8.47 5.83 15.48
N ASN A 75 -9.21 6.80 16.00
CA ASN A 75 -10.67 6.74 16.13
C ASN A 75 -11.41 6.72 14.77
N TYR A 76 -10.71 6.98 13.69
CA TYR A 76 -11.25 6.99 12.33
C TYR A 76 -11.07 5.63 11.62
N ILE A 77 -10.27 4.73 12.19
CA ILE A 77 -9.97 3.41 11.63
C ILE A 77 -11.02 2.41 12.12
N SER A 78 -11.57 1.61 11.22
CA SER A 78 -12.44 0.48 11.56
C SER A 78 -11.79 -0.87 11.38
N HIS A 79 -10.91 -0.99 10.39
CA HIS A 79 -10.25 -2.24 10.03
C HIS A 79 -8.85 -1.95 9.50
N PHE A 80 -8.01 -2.96 9.56
CA PHE A 80 -6.73 -2.99 8.87
C PHE A 80 -6.59 -4.31 8.10
N SER A 81 -5.67 -4.36 7.16
CA SER A 81 -5.39 -5.54 6.36
C SER A 81 -4.00 -5.42 5.73
N LEU A 82 -3.67 -6.33 4.83
CA LEU A 82 -2.59 -6.20 3.87
C LEU A 82 -3.15 -5.96 2.47
N GLY A 83 -2.40 -5.21 1.67
CA GLY A 83 -2.68 -5.02 0.26
C GLY A 83 -1.41 -5.09 -0.57
N ILE A 84 -1.56 -5.16 -1.88
CA ILE A 84 -0.46 -4.97 -2.83
C ILE A 84 -0.75 -3.73 -3.67
N ASP A 85 0.20 -2.79 -3.67
CA ASP A 85 0.26 -1.68 -4.62
C ASP A 85 1.06 -2.13 -5.85
N PHE A 86 0.36 -2.69 -6.85
CA PHE A 86 0.98 -3.03 -8.12
C PHE A 86 1.44 -1.78 -8.85
N THR A 87 2.69 -1.81 -9.29
CA THR A 87 3.39 -0.66 -9.85
C THR A 87 4.00 -1.01 -11.20
N ALA A 88 3.64 -0.26 -12.25
CA ALA A 88 4.36 -0.28 -13.52
C ALA A 88 5.69 0.46 -13.35
N ARG A 89 6.73 -0.28 -12.99
CA ARG A 89 8.01 0.28 -12.52
C ARG A 89 8.77 1.02 -13.62
N ASP A 90 8.75 0.52 -14.83
CA ASP A 90 9.30 1.13 -16.02
C ASP A 90 8.68 2.51 -16.26
N LEU A 91 7.34 2.59 -16.29
CA LEU A 91 6.62 3.86 -16.43
C LEU A 91 6.88 4.81 -15.27
N GLN A 92 6.93 4.28 -14.02
CA GLN A 92 7.20 5.12 -12.85
C GLN A 92 8.58 5.76 -12.92
N ASN A 93 9.60 5.02 -13.37
CA ASN A 93 10.95 5.54 -13.54
C ASN A 93 10.98 6.66 -14.58
N ASP A 94 10.32 6.46 -15.71
CA ASP A 94 10.19 7.47 -16.76
C ASP A 94 9.50 8.76 -16.27
N LEU A 95 8.39 8.60 -15.55
CA LEU A 95 7.64 9.72 -14.98
C LEU A 95 8.47 10.50 -13.96
N LYS A 96 9.20 9.79 -13.09
CA LYS A 96 10.11 10.43 -12.11
C LYS A 96 11.20 11.24 -12.79
N LEU A 97 11.84 10.72 -13.84
CA LEU A 97 12.87 11.42 -14.61
C LEU A 97 12.34 12.70 -15.26
N LYS A 98 11.10 12.69 -15.69
CA LYS A 98 10.43 13.82 -16.35
C LYS A 98 9.72 14.76 -15.37
N GLY A 99 9.69 14.46 -14.06
CA GLY A 99 8.95 15.24 -13.06
C GLY A 99 7.44 15.22 -13.27
N LEU A 100 6.90 14.15 -13.85
CA LEU A 100 5.47 14.00 -14.17
C LEU A 100 4.72 13.25 -13.06
N PRO A 101 3.37 13.41 -12.99
CA PRO A 101 2.52 12.66 -12.07
C PRO A 101 2.63 11.14 -12.25
N TRP A 102 2.36 10.38 -11.17
CA TRP A 102 2.58 8.91 -11.14
C TRP A 102 1.34 8.09 -11.51
N GLU A 103 0.20 8.71 -11.76
CA GLU A 103 -1.11 8.07 -11.89
C GLU A 103 -1.11 6.90 -12.87
N ILE A 104 -0.53 7.06 -14.08
CA ILE A 104 -0.53 5.99 -15.09
C ILE A 104 0.33 4.79 -14.67
N SER A 105 1.31 4.97 -13.77
CA SER A 105 2.17 3.90 -13.25
C SER A 105 1.64 3.26 -11.97
N LYS A 106 0.74 3.94 -11.27
CA LYS A 106 0.25 3.56 -9.93
C LYS A 106 -1.25 3.33 -9.86
N SER A 107 -2.03 4.04 -10.69
CA SER A 107 -3.49 4.15 -10.52
C SER A 107 -4.26 3.49 -11.66
N PHE A 108 -3.63 2.59 -12.41
CA PHE A 108 -4.27 1.83 -13.47
C PHE A 108 -5.27 0.81 -12.90
N ASP A 109 -6.18 0.34 -13.73
CA ASP A 109 -7.20 -0.62 -13.33
C ASP A 109 -6.59 -1.91 -12.76
N ASN A 110 -7.17 -2.40 -11.67
CA ASN A 110 -6.69 -3.58 -10.92
C ASN A 110 -5.27 -3.45 -10.32
N SER A 111 -4.76 -2.26 -10.12
CA SER A 111 -3.44 -2.03 -9.51
C SER A 111 -3.42 -2.11 -7.98
N ALA A 112 -4.53 -2.41 -7.31
CA ALA A 112 -4.63 -2.53 -5.87
C ALA A 112 -5.29 -3.85 -5.45
N LEU A 113 -4.55 -4.75 -4.82
CA LEU A 113 -5.11 -5.89 -4.10
C LEU A 113 -5.44 -5.47 -2.67
N ILE A 114 -6.62 -5.88 -2.19
CA ILE A 114 -7.04 -5.72 -0.80
C ILE A 114 -7.29 -7.10 -0.22
N GLY A 115 -6.59 -7.44 0.87
CA GLY A 115 -6.76 -8.69 1.61
C GLY A 115 -8.00 -8.68 2.52
N GLU A 116 -8.19 -9.77 3.25
CA GLU A 116 -9.29 -9.89 4.21
C GLU A 116 -9.12 -8.86 5.34
N TRP A 117 -10.23 -8.19 5.69
CA TRP A 117 -10.25 -7.14 6.69
C TRP A 117 -10.26 -7.70 8.11
N ILE A 118 -9.35 -7.22 8.95
CA ILE A 118 -9.30 -7.50 10.38
C ILE A 118 -9.91 -6.31 11.12
N PRO A 119 -10.93 -6.50 11.97
CA PRO A 119 -11.46 -5.42 12.78
C PRO A 119 -10.37 -4.80 13.67
N TYR A 120 -10.31 -3.48 13.69
CA TYR A 120 -9.40 -2.76 14.56
C TYR A 120 -10.06 -2.47 15.90
N ASP A 121 -9.35 -2.77 16.98
CA ASP A 121 -9.66 -2.28 18.33
C ASP A 121 -8.40 -1.63 18.95
N ASP A 122 -8.59 -0.85 20.01
CA ASP A 122 -7.55 -0.06 20.65
C ASP A 122 -6.44 -0.89 21.36
N LYS A 123 -6.63 -2.22 21.50
CA LYS A 123 -5.63 -3.14 22.05
C LYS A 123 -4.58 -3.52 21.02
N ILE A 124 -4.85 -3.29 19.74
CA ILE A 124 -3.94 -3.62 18.64
C ILE A 124 -3.02 -2.43 18.37
N ASP A 125 -1.73 -2.61 18.56
CA ASP A 125 -0.73 -1.61 18.18
C ASP A 125 -0.43 -1.69 16.68
N LEU A 126 -1.11 -0.87 15.89
CA LEU A 126 -0.88 -0.79 14.44
C LEU A 126 0.55 -0.37 14.05
N ASN A 127 1.32 0.21 14.97
CA ASN A 127 2.73 0.52 14.75
C ASN A 127 3.67 -0.64 15.09
N ASN A 128 3.13 -1.83 15.42
CA ASN A 128 3.92 -3.03 15.72
C ASN A 128 3.33 -4.31 15.10
N ILE A 129 2.93 -4.25 13.85
CA ILE A 129 2.39 -5.39 13.07
C ILE A 129 3.53 -6.03 12.26
N ASN A 130 3.75 -7.34 12.46
CA ASN A 130 4.63 -8.11 11.59
C ASN A 130 3.87 -8.57 10.35
N PHE A 131 4.47 -8.40 9.18
CA PHE A 131 3.87 -8.85 7.93
C PHE A 131 4.93 -9.34 6.94
N LEU A 132 4.51 -10.22 6.05
CA LEU A 132 5.37 -10.75 5.00
C LEU A 132 4.60 -11.11 3.73
N LEU A 133 5.32 -11.11 2.62
CA LEU A 133 4.87 -11.61 1.33
C LEU A 133 5.68 -12.83 0.94
N LYS A 134 5.00 -13.86 0.47
CA LYS A 134 5.62 -14.97 -0.25
C LYS A 134 5.27 -14.88 -1.73
N LYS A 135 6.26 -15.15 -2.57
CA LYS A 135 6.11 -15.38 -4.01
C LYS A 135 6.54 -16.82 -4.30
N ASN A 136 5.64 -17.65 -4.80
CA ASN A 136 5.87 -19.06 -5.08
C ASN A 136 6.44 -19.83 -3.88
N GLY A 137 5.87 -19.57 -2.68
CA GLY A 137 6.28 -20.19 -1.42
C GLY A 137 7.55 -19.60 -0.77
N LYS A 138 8.30 -18.72 -1.44
CA LYS A 138 9.51 -18.07 -0.92
C LYS A 138 9.20 -16.69 -0.37
N ILE A 139 9.71 -16.34 0.82
CA ILE A 139 9.56 -15.00 1.39
C ILE A 139 10.35 -14.01 0.54
N VAL A 140 9.68 -12.97 0.02
CA VAL A 140 10.26 -11.90 -0.80
C VAL A 140 10.22 -10.54 -0.09
N GLN A 141 9.19 -10.27 0.72
CA GLN A 141 9.18 -9.11 1.61
C GLN A 141 8.86 -9.56 3.04
N LYS A 142 9.49 -8.97 4.04
CA LYS A 142 9.21 -9.21 5.46
C LYS A 142 9.58 -7.98 6.26
N SER A 143 8.61 -7.44 7.00
CA SER A 143 8.83 -6.23 7.79
C SER A 143 7.95 -6.20 9.04
N ASN A 144 8.08 -5.09 9.76
CA ASN A 144 7.20 -4.70 10.86
C ASN A 144 6.83 -3.23 10.67
N SER A 145 5.59 -2.85 10.95
CA SER A 145 5.10 -1.48 10.80
C SER A 145 5.84 -0.45 11.67
N SER A 146 6.53 -0.92 12.74
CA SER A 146 7.41 -0.05 13.54
C SER A 146 8.57 0.57 12.77
N LYS A 147 8.91 0.01 11.59
CA LYS A 147 9.97 0.52 10.71
C LYS A 147 9.51 1.61 9.75
N MET A 148 8.22 1.96 9.76
CA MET A 148 7.70 3.11 9.03
C MET A 148 8.39 4.40 9.50
N ILE A 149 8.75 5.25 8.55
CA ILE A 149 9.30 6.60 8.81
C ILE A 149 8.22 7.46 9.45
N TRP A 150 7.09 7.57 8.75
CA TRP A 150 5.91 8.28 9.21
C TRP A 150 4.92 7.28 9.83
N LYS A 151 4.60 7.47 11.11
CA LYS A 151 3.67 6.59 11.83
C LYS A 151 2.23 6.80 11.36
N ILE A 152 1.38 5.82 11.61
CA ILE A 152 -0.01 5.81 11.12
C ILE A 152 -0.76 7.10 11.48
N THR A 153 -0.62 7.58 12.71
CA THR A 153 -1.27 8.83 13.13
C THR A 153 -0.74 10.05 12.37
N GLU A 154 0.56 10.05 12.04
CA GLU A 154 1.19 11.13 11.26
C GLU A 154 0.69 11.11 9.81
N LEU A 155 0.55 9.93 9.20
CA LEU A 155 0.03 9.76 7.85
C LEU A 155 -1.41 10.26 7.74
N ILE A 156 -2.28 9.85 8.68
CA ILE A 156 -3.69 10.27 8.70
C ILE A 156 -3.80 11.78 8.93
N HIS A 157 -3.08 12.30 9.93
CA HIS A 157 -3.02 13.74 10.20
C HIS A 157 -2.58 14.52 8.96
N TYR A 158 -1.48 14.09 8.32
CA TYR A 158 -0.93 14.74 7.13
C TYR A 158 -1.91 14.71 5.96
N ALA A 159 -2.41 13.53 5.59
CA ALA A 159 -3.35 13.37 4.48
C ALA A 159 -4.64 14.17 4.71
N SER A 160 -5.15 14.21 5.94
CA SER A 160 -6.38 14.93 6.27
C SER A 160 -6.27 16.45 6.15
N LYS A 161 -5.06 17.01 6.08
CA LYS A 161 -4.85 18.44 5.78
C LYS A 161 -5.27 18.80 4.35
N TYR A 162 -5.06 17.88 3.42
CA TYR A 162 -5.31 18.09 2.00
C TYR A 162 -6.66 17.50 1.58
N PHE A 163 -7.00 16.32 2.08
CA PHE A 163 -8.13 15.52 1.61
C PHE A 163 -9.13 15.27 2.74
N THR A 164 -10.42 15.47 2.48
CA THR A 164 -11.45 14.97 3.38
C THR A 164 -11.45 13.45 3.32
N ILE A 165 -11.15 12.80 4.43
CA ILE A 165 -11.29 11.36 4.59
C ILE A 165 -12.78 11.04 4.72
N LYS A 166 -13.27 10.03 3.98
CA LYS A 166 -14.67 9.60 3.99
C LYS A 166 -14.79 8.16 4.49
N ILE A 167 -15.98 7.81 4.92
CA ILE A 167 -16.33 6.42 5.27
C ILE A 167 -16.06 5.53 4.06
N GLY A 168 -15.36 4.42 4.28
CA GLY A 168 -14.98 3.47 3.25
C GLY A 168 -13.72 3.82 2.47
N ASP A 169 -13.12 5.00 2.64
CA ASP A 169 -11.80 5.29 2.08
C ASP A 169 -10.75 4.35 2.67
N ILE A 170 -9.69 4.12 1.90
CA ILE A 170 -8.60 3.21 2.26
C ILE A 170 -7.29 4.00 2.24
N MET A 171 -6.36 3.65 3.13
CA MET A 171 -4.99 4.16 3.09
C MET A 171 -4.00 3.00 2.96
N PHE A 172 -3.15 3.07 1.97
CA PHE A 172 -1.94 2.25 1.81
C PHE A 172 -0.79 3.00 2.48
N THR A 173 -0.05 2.35 3.38
CA THR A 173 0.87 3.03 4.30
C THR A 173 2.33 3.02 3.87
N GLY A 174 2.61 2.49 2.68
CA GLY A 174 3.95 2.34 2.14
C GLY A 174 4.49 0.92 2.27
N THR A 175 5.37 0.56 1.33
CA THR A 175 5.97 -0.77 1.23
C THR A 175 7.39 -0.81 1.80
N PRO A 176 7.82 -1.92 2.44
CA PRO A 176 9.20 -2.15 2.83
C PRO A 176 10.06 -2.59 1.64
N GLU A 177 11.35 -2.80 1.88
CA GLU A 177 12.30 -3.41 0.93
C GLU A 177 11.87 -4.80 0.45
N GLY A 178 12.40 -5.24 -0.70
CA GLY A 178 12.14 -6.54 -1.33
C GLY A 178 11.03 -6.49 -2.38
N VAL A 179 10.74 -5.30 -2.93
CA VAL A 179 9.84 -5.16 -4.08
C VAL A 179 10.42 -5.87 -5.29
N GLY A 180 9.58 -6.36 -6.20
CA GLY A 180 10.10 -7.09 -7.36
C GLY A 180 9.04 -7.39 -8.40
N LYS A 181 9.52 -7.80 -9.56
CA LYS A 181 8.71 -8.10 -10.74
C LYS A 181 7.81 -9.32 -10.50
N VAL A 182 6.59 -9.23 -11.01
CA VAL A 182 5.71 -10.39 -11.17
C VAL A 182 5.77 -10.92 -12.59
N GLU A 183 5.59 -12.23 -12.73
CA GLU A 183 5.54 -12.93 -14.02
C GLU A 183 4.26 -13.77 -14.11
N ILE A 184 3.79 -14.05 -15.33
CA ILE A 184 2.64 -14.94 -15.55
C ILE A 184 2.94 -16.30 -14.91
N GLY A 185 1.98 -16.78 -14.11
CA GLY A 185 2.11 -18.03 -13.35
C GLY A 185 2.56 -17.85 -11.91
N ASP A 186 3.05 -16.67 -11.52
CA ASP A 186 3.40 -16.40 -10.12
C ASP A 186 2.18 -16.49 -9.20
N PHE A 187 2.45 -16.87 -7.95
CA PHE A 187 1.48 -16.95 -6.87
C PHE A 187 1.99 -16.16 -5.67
N LEU A 188 1.22 -15.15 -5.24
CA LEU A 188 1.55 -14.29 -4.12
C LEU A 188 0.64 -14.60 -2.93
N GLU A 189 1.22 -14.63 -1.73
CA GLU A 189 0.50 -14.83 -0.47
C GLU A 189 0.99 -13.83 0.57
N GLY A 190 0.07 -13.05 1.16
CA GLY A 190 0.35 -12.09 2.23
C GLY A 190 -0.04 -12.62 3.60
N PHE A 191 0.80 -12.38 4.62
CA PHE A 191 0.59 -12.85 5.98
C PHE A 191 0.80 -11.74 7.00
N ILE A 192 -0.06 -11.68 8.03
CA ILE A 192 0.18 -10.97 9.28
C ILE A 192 0.52 -12.06 10.31
N ASP A 193 1.71 -11.97 10.90
CA ASP A 193 2.29 -13.03 11.75
C ASP A 193 2.22 -14.40 11.07
N LYS A 194 1.28 -15.26 11.48
CA LYS A 194 1.05 -16.60 10.92
C LYS A 194 -0.25 -16.71 10.12
N GLU A 195 -1.08 -15.69 10.14
CA GLU A 195 -2.38 -15.68 9.50
C GLU A 195 -2.27 -15.24 8.04
N LYS A 196 -2.81 -16.03 7.12
CA LYS A 196 -2.87 -15.67 5.70
C LYS A 196 -4.02 -14.68 5.47
N ILE A 197 -3.70 -13.52 4.95
CA ILE A 197 -4.62 -12.40 4.72
C ILE A 197 -5.13 -12.37 3.28
N PHE A 198 -4.29 -12.78 2.34
CA PHE A 198 -4.68 -12.90 0.95
C PHE A 198 -3.80 -13.89 0.19
N GLU A 199 -4.32 -14.33 -0.94
CA GLU A 199 -3.57 -15.00 -2.00
C GLU A 199 -4.04 -14.52 -3.37
N ILE A 200 -3.14 -14.48 -4.36
CA ILE A 200 -3.48 -14.07 -5.72
C ILE A 200 -2.58 -14.74 -6.74
N LYS A 201 -3.18 -15.16 -7.87
CA LYS A 201 -2.48 -15.64 -9.06
C LYS A 201 -2.21 -14.51 -10.03
N ILE A 202 -1.04 -14.53 -10.67
CA ILE A 202 -0.65 -13.62 -11.74
C ILE A 202 -0.91 -14.30 -13.09
N LYS A 203 -1.56 -13.61 -14.00
CA LYS A 203 -1.91 -14.08 -15.34
C LYS A 203 -1.51 -13.10 -16.43
#